data_d5786c6881ff646f7894879792d4d5bb
#
_entry.id   d5786c6881ff646f7894879792d4d5bb
#
_cell.length_a   1.000
_cell.length_b   1.000
_cell.length_c   1.000
_cell.angle_alpha   90.00
_cell.angle_beta   90.00
_cell.angle_gamma   90.00
#
_symmetry.space_group_name_H-M   'P 1'
#
loop_
_entity.id
_entity.type
_entity.pdbx_description
1 polymer ?
#
loop_
_entity_poly.entity_id
_entity_poly.type
_entity_poly.pdbx_seq_one_letter_code
_entity_poly.pdbx_strand_id
1 'polypeptide(L)'
;AHFKRNHFILVNAQLTGITWIPALVQWSIGSLNDSGFVVLWSFIGPIGALLFTNKKQSVFWMIQFLLIIITTVLVRPKLTNDSIQVTDVFRETFYLMNICTTSLIVFGTSLYFVRDILRKKNLNFLLLNSSETKNREILDSIQYAKRIQNAIMPSEKQLNQLIPNGFVFYQPKDIVAGDFYWLNQKDNNLYIAACDCTGHGVPGALVSVVCNAALNRALKEFKLTKPGEILDKTRELVLTEFEKSEDEV
;
A
#
# COMPACT_ATOMS: atom_id res chain seq x y z
N ALA A 1 15.71 -13.71 -12.17
CA ALA A 1 16.29 -12.79 -13.16
C ALA A 1 16.15 -13.35 -14.59
N HIS A 2 16.47 -14.63 -14.83
CA HIS A 2 16.47 -15.24 -16.17
C HIS A 2 15.07 -15.27 -16.81
N PHE A 3 14.03 -15.61 -16.08
CA PHE A 3 12.64 -15.66 -16.55
C PHE A 3 12.11 -14.27 -16.99
N LYS A 4 12.39 -13.22 -16.23
CA LYS A 4 12.00 -11.84 -16.59
C LYS A 4 12.71 -11.35 -17.85
N ARG A 5 13.98 -11.74 -18.05
CA ARG A 5 14.76 -11.36 -19.24
C ARG A 5 14.23 -12.05 -20.50
N ASN A 6 13.90 -13.34 -20.42
CA ASN A 6 13.34 -14.08 -21.55
C ASN A 6 11.96 -13.57 -21.95
N HIS A 7 11.09 -13.26 -20.98
CA HIS A 7 9.79 -12.66 -21.23
C HIS A 7 9.92 -11.29 -21.92
N PHE A 8 10.85 -10.45 -21.46
CA PHE A 8 11.12 -9.16 -22.07
C PHE A 8 11.56 -9.27 -23.54
N ILE A 9 12.48 -10.19 -23.84
CA ILE A 9 12.96 -10.44 -25.20
C ILE A 9 11.81 -10.93 -26.10
N LEU A 10 11.00 -11.87 -25.63
CA LEU A 10 9.89 -12.41 -26.37
C LEU A 10 8.84 -11.36 -26.72
N VAL A 11 8.43 -10.54 -25.75
CA VAL A 11 7.45 -9.47 -25.96
C VAL A 11 7.97 -8.43 -26.96
N ASN A 12 9.23 -8.02 -26.84
CA ASN A 12 9.78 -7.05 -27.79
C ASN A 12 9.93 -7.63 -29.20
N ALA A 13 10.28 -8.90 -29.36
CA ALA A 13 10.32 -9.58 -30.66
C ALA A 13 8.93 -9.63 -31.31
N GLN A 14 7.88 -9.95 -30.54
CA GLN A 14 6.49 -9.93 -31.01
C GLN A 14 6.04 -8.52 -31.41
N LEU A 15 6.31 -7.52 -30.58
CA LEU A 15 5.97 -6.13 -30.89
C LEU A 15 6.69 -5.62 -32.14
N THR A 16 7.96 -6.02 -32.34
CA THR A 16 8.70 -5.71 -33.57
C THR A 16 8.01 -6.28 -34.79
N GLY A 17 7.65 -7.59 -34.75
CA GLY A 17 6.93 -8.21 -35.85
C GLY A 17 5.60 -7.53 -36.16
N ILE A 18 4.77 -7.31 -35.15
CA ILE A 18 3.45 -6.68 -35.30
C ILE A 18 3.57 -5.25 -35.83
N THR A 19 4.59 -4.50 -35.45
CA THR A 19 4.75 -3.09 -35.88
C THR A 19 5.37 -2.99 -37.29
N TRP A 20 6.38 -3.81 -37.62
CA TRP A 20 7.16 -3.65 -38.83
C TRP A 20 6.67 -4.50 -40.00
N ILE A 21 6.09 -5.70 -39.81
CA ILE A 21 5.60 -6.53 -40.91
C ILE A 21 4.54 -5.78 -41.74
N PRO A 22 3.51 -5.16 -41.17
CA PRO A 22 2.54 -4.41 -41.98
C PRO A 22 3.16 -3.24 -42.74
N ALA A 23 4.19 -2.59 -42.18
CA ALA A 23 4.92 -1.52 -42.83
C ALA A 23 5.70 -2.04 -44.06
N LEU A 24 6.40 -3.18 -43.92
CA LEU A 24 7.11 -3.81 -45.01
C LEU A 24 6.16 -4.29 -46.14
N VAL A 25 5.01 -4.86 -45.76
CA VAL A 25 3.96 -5.24 -46.73
C VAL A 25 3.43 -3.98 -47.42
N GLN A 26 3.17 -2.90 -46.72
CA GLN A 26 2.76 -1.62 -47.29
C GLN A 26 3.75 -1.14 -48.36
N TRP A 27 5.05 -1.15 -48.03
CA TRP A 27 6.10 -0.64 -48.94
C TRP A 27 6.33 -1.58 -50.15
N SER A 28 6.06 -2.88 -50.02
CA SER A 28 6.16 -3.81 -51.13
C SER A 28 5.00 -3.73 -52.13
N ILE A 29 3.78 -3.33 -51.63
CA ILE A 29 2.62 -3.17 -52.51
C ILE A 29 2.63 -1.80 -53.19
N GLY A 30 3.23 -0.76 -52.54
CA GLY A 30 3.41 0.56 -53.11
C GLY A 30 2.51 1.62 -52.48
N SER A 31 1.45 2.08 -53.14
CA SER A 31 0.66 3.19 -52.64
C SER A 31 -0.23 2.79 -51.46
N LEU A 32 -0.58 3.78 -50.58
CA LEU A 32 -1.51 3.58 -49.46
C LEU A 32 -2.88 3.07 -49.96
N ASN A 33 -3.32 3.59 -51.13
CA ASN A 33 -4.59 3.21 -51.67
C ASN A 33 -4.60 1.78 -52.24
N ASP A 34 -3.51 1.35 -52.86
CA ASP A 34 -3.40 0.01 -53.45
C ASP A 34 -3.29 -1.10 -52.39
N SER A 35 -2.69 -0.76 -51.26
CA SER A 35 -2.57 -1.68 -50.13
C SER A 35 -3.80 -1.68 -49.17
N GLY A 36 -4.81 -0.82 -49.43
CA GLY A 36 -5.95 -0.67 -48.53
C GLY A 36 -5.56 -0.23 -47.12
N PHE A 37 -4.51 0.61 -46.98
CA PHE A 37 -4.02 1.13 -45.71
C PHE A 37 -3.54 0.02 -44.71
N VAL A 38 -2.92 -1.03 -45.21
CA VAL A 38 -2.42 -2.15 -44.40
C VAL A 38 -1.46 -1.68 -43.29
N VAL A 39 -0.78 -0.55 -43.48
CA VAL A 39 0.11 0.07 -42.48
C VAL A 39 -0.60 0.42 -41.17
N LEU A 40 -1.94 0.56 -41.15
CA LEU A 40 -2.70 0.79 -39.93
C LEU A 40 -2.57 -0.35 -38.91
N TRP A 41 -2.30 -1.58 -39.35
CA TRP A 41 -2.03 -2.70 -38.46
C TRP A 41 -0.79 -2.51 -37.61
N SER A 42 0.17 -1.71 -38.06
CA SER A 42 1.35 -1.33 -37.26
C SER A 42 0.97 -0.61 -35.95
N PHE A 43 -0.23 -0.02 -35.85
CA PHE A 43 -0.75 0.61 -34.64
C PHE A 43 -1.05 -0.38 -33.51
N ILE A 44 -1.25 -1.65 -33.84
CA ILE A 44 -1.43 -2.72 -32.83
C ILE A 44 -0.17 -2.89 -31.97
N GLY A 45 1.02 -2.61 -32.50
CA GLY A 45 2.26 -2.65 -31.73
C GLY A 45 2.28 -1.69 -30.54
N PRO A 46 2.09 -0.39 -30.70
CA PRO A 46 1.93 0.56 -29.58
C PRO A 46 0.83 0.18 -28.59
N ILE A 47 -0.31 -0.33 -29.06
CA ILE A 47 -1.40 -0.80 -28.18
C ILE A 47 -0.93 -2.02 -27.37
N GLY A 48 -0.29 -2.99 -28.01
CA GLY A 48 0.30 -4.14 -27.34
C GLY A 48 1.36 -3.73 -26.31
N ALA A 49 2.19 -2.74 -26.64
CA ALA A 49 3.17 -2.20 -25.71
C ALA A 49 2.53 -1.59 -24.46
N LEU A 50 1.39 -0.91 -24.58
CA LEU A 50 0.63 -0.40 -23.42
C LEU A 50 0.12 -1.54 -22.52
N LEU A 51 -0.19 -2.69 -23.08
CA LEU A 51 -0.70 -3.85 -22.32
C LEU A 51 0.42 -4.65 -21.61
N PHE A 52 1.56 -4.81 -22.26
CA PHE A 52 2.58 -5.80 -21.86
C PHE A 52 3.91 -5.17 -21.40
N THR A 53 4.07 -3.85 -21.50
CA THR A 53 5.32 -3.18 -21.19
C THR A 53 5.12 -2.00 -20.23
N ASN A 54 6.20 -1.27 -19.95
CA ASN A 54 6.17 -0.07 -19.13
C ASN A 54 5.92 1.21 -19.97
N LYS A 55 5.59 2.33 -19.31
CA LYS A 55 5.29 3.62 -19.95
C LYS A 55 6.38 4.07 -20.94
N LYS A 56 7.66 3.89 -20.61
CA LYS A 56 8.78 4.34 -21.48
C LYS A 56 8.81 3.51 -22.77
N GLN A 57 8.62 2.21 -22.69
CA GLN A 57 8.58 1.34 -23.86
C GLN A 57 7.33 1.58 -24.72
N SER A 58 6.19 1.82 -24.12
CA SER A 58 4.96 2.16 -24.86
C SER A 58 5.13 3.43 -25.69
N VAL A 59 5.77 4.47 -25.11
CA VAL A 59 6.10 5.70 -25.84
C VAL A 59 7.09 5.42 -26.98
N PHE A 60 8.09 4.57 -26.76
CA PHE A 60 9.05 4.18 -27.80
C PHE A 60 8.34 3.52 -29.01
N TRP A 61 7.43 2.57 -28.76
CA TRP A 61 6.65 1.91 -29.82
C TRP A 61 5.69 2.87 -30.54
N MET A 62 5.13 3.84 -29.85
CA MET A 62 4.33 4.88 -30.47
C MET A 62 5.17 5.77 -31.40
N ILE A 63 6.38 6.14 -30.99
CA ILE A 63 7.31 6.90 -31.84
C ILE A 63 7.69 6.10 -33.09
N GLN A 64 7.97 4.78 -32.94
CA GLN A 64 8.25 3.89 -34.07
C GLN A 64 7.08 3.86 -35.08
N PHE A 65 5.84 3.73 -34.60
CA PHE A 65 4.66 3.77 -35.46
C PHE A 65 4.55 5.11 -36.23
N LEU A 66 4.73 6.25 -35.51
CA LEU A 66 4.70 7.56 -36.17
C LEU A 66 5.79 7.73 -37.23
N LEU A 67 7.00 7.22 -36.98
CA LEU A 67 8.09 7.20 -37.96
C LEU A 67 7.74 6.34 -39.20
N ILE A 68 7.11 5.18 -38.99
CA ILE A 68 6.62 4.33 -40.07
C ILE A 68 5.61 5.09 -40.95
N ILE A 69 4.65 5.78 -40.35
CA ILE A 69 3.66 6.59 -41.09
C ILE A 69 4.35 7.68 -41.91
N ILE A 70 5.25 8.46 -41.28
CA ILE A 70 6.01 9.54 -41.94
C ILE A 70 6.83 8.98 -43.12
N THR A 71 7.58 7.90 -42.90
CA THR A 71 8.40 7.28 -43.95
C THR A 71 7.54 6.75 -45.09
N THR A 72 6.39 6.14 -44.79
CA THR A 72 5.43 5.66 -45.79
C THR A 72 4.97 6.78 -46.71
N VAL A 73 4.66 7.97 -46.14
CA VAL A 73 4.24 9.14 -46.91
C VAL A 73 5.39 9.70 -47.75
N LEU A 74 6.60 9.80 -47.19
CA LEU A 74 7.76 10.38 -47.87
C LEU A 74 8.33 9.49 -48.98
N VAL A 75 8.27 8.16 -48.83
CA VAL A 75 8.83 7.21 -49.79
C VAL A 75 7.85 6.91 -50.92
N ARG A 76 6.56 7.23 -50.76
CA ARG A 76 5.50 7.03 -51.77
C ARG A 76 5.88 7.40 -53.21
N PRO A 77 6.52 8.55 -53.48
CA PRO A 77 6.84 8.93 -54.86
C PRO A 77 7.87 8.03 -55.55
N LYS A 78 8.68 7.26 -54.80
CA LYS A 78 9.76 6.41 -55.34
C LYS A 78 9.34 4.97 -55.59
N LEU A 79 8.24 4.49 -54.98
CA LEU A 79 7.76 3.12 -55.04
C LEU A 79 6.68 2.90 -56.13
N THR A 80 6.19 3.98 -56.75
CA THR A 80 5.04 3.90 -57.70
C THR A 80 5.42 3.49 -59.11
N ASN A 81 6.67 3.22 -59.43
CA ASN A 81 7.08 2.92 -60.82
C ASN A 81 6.77 1.49 -61.31
N ASP A 82 6.50 0.52 -60.42
CA ASP A 82 6.16 -0.86 -60.75
C ASP A 82 5.02 -1.43 -59.88
N SER A 83 3.96 -0.62 -59.65
CA SER A 83 2.85 -1.05 -58.81
C SER A 83 2.08 -2.22 -59.44
N ILE A 84 1.87 -3.26 -58.63
CA ILE A 84 0.95 -4.37 -58.96
C ILE A 84 -0.42 -3.76 -59.24
N GLN A 85 -0.94 -3.93 -60.49
CA GLN A 85 -2.29 -3.45 -60.81
C GLN A 85 -3.34 -4.28 -60.07
N VAL A 86 -3.88 -3.71 -59.02
CA VAL A 86 -4.95 -4.33 -58.21
C VAL A 86 -6.30 -3.87 -58.74
N THR A 87 -7.26 -4.75 -58.87
CA THR A 87 -8.61 -4.38 -59.30
C THR A 87 -9.28 -3.50 -58.27
N ASP A 88 -10.15 -2.54 -58.70
CA ASP A 88 -10.83 -1.61 -57.82
C ASP A 88 -11.63 -2.33 -56.74
N VAL A 89 -12.35 -3.40 -57.09
CA VAL A 89 -13.13 -4.21 -56.15
C VAL A 89 -12.24 -4.83 -55.04
N PHE A 90 -11.06 -5.30 -55.36
CA PHE A 90 -10.14 -5.87 -54.40
C PHE A 90 -9.60 -4.79 -53.44
N ARG A 91 -9.26 -3.61 -53.97
CA ARG A 91 -8.78 -2.48 -53.22
C ARG A 91 -9.80 -1.99 -52.21
N GLU A 92 -11.07 -1.78 -52.64
CA GLU A 92 -12.14 -1.34 -51.76
C GLU A 92 -12.49 -2.36 -50.67
N THR A 93 -12.53 -3.65 -51.02
CA THR A 93 -12.75 -4.74 -50.06
C THR A 93 -11.65 -4.79 -49.01
N PHE A 94 -10.40 -4.68 -49.44
CA PHE A 94 -9.24 -4.73 -48.55
C PHE A 94 -9.16 -3.51 -47.63
N TYR A 95 -9.53 -2.32 -48.14
CA TYR A 95 -9.65 -1.08 -47.37
C TYR A 95 -10.70 -1.21 -46.26
N LEU A 96 -11.91 -1.64 -46.60
CA LEU A 96 -12.96 -1.87 -45.62
C LEU A 96 -12.57 -2.87 -44.54
N MET A 97 -11.99 -3.99 -44.97
CA MET A 97 -11.53 -5.05 -44.05
C MET A 97 -10.47 -4.53 -43.08
N ASN A 98 -9.47 -3.78 -43.54
CA ASN A 98 -8.41 -3.24 -42.68
C ASN A 98 -8.93 -2.20 -41.70
N ILE A 99 -9.82 -1.30 -42.10
CA ILE A 99 -10.42 -0.29 -41.22
C ILE A 99 -11.33 -0.95 -40.20
N CYS A 100 -12.22 -1.85 -40.62
CA CYS A 100 -13.14 -2.51 -39.69
C CYS A 100 -12.40 -3.34 -38.64
N THR A 101 -11.39 -4.12 -39.07
CA THR A 101 -10.66 -4.98 -38.16
C THR A 101 -9.79 -4.19 -37.16
N THR A 102 -9.05 -3.17 -37.63
CA THR A 102 -8.29 -2.29 -36.75
C THR A 102 -9.18 -1.54 -35.77
N SER A 103 -10.34 -1.03 -36.25
CA SER A 103 -11.33 -0.37 -35.38
C SER A 103 -11.87 -1.31 -34.30
N LEU A 104 -12.17 -2.55 -34.65
CA LEU A 104 -12.65 -3.56 -33.70
C LEU A 104 -11.61 -3.89 -32.63
N ILE A 105 -10.33 -4.03 -33.02
CA ILE A 105 -9.23 -4.27 -32.10
C ILE A 105 -9.04 -3.09 -31.16
N VAL A 106 -9.04 -1.85 -31.68
CA VAL A 106 -8.90 -0.65 -30.85
C VAL A 106 -10.06 -0.52 -29.88
N PHE A 107 -11.28 -0.77 -30.33
CA PHE A 107 -12.47 -0.72 -29.49
C PHE A 107 -12.43 -1.81 -28.39
N GLY A 108 -12.10 -3.06 -28.75
CA GLY A 108 -12.00 -4.16 -27.81
C GLY A 108 -10.93 -3.92 -26.74
N THR A 109 -9.76 -3.42 -27.14
CA THR A 109 -8.69 -3.08 -26.18
C THR A 109 -9.08 -1.91 -25.28
N SER A 110 -9.76 -0.90 -25.80
CA SER A 110 -10.29 0.23 -25.00
C SER A 110 -11.30 -0.23 -23.95
N LEU A 111 -12.23 -1.13 -24.35
CA LEU A 111 -13.17 -1.73 -23.39
C LEU A 111 -12.47 -2.53 -22.28
N TYR A 112 -11.44 -3.30 -22.66
CA TYR A 112 -10.64 -4.04 -21.70
C TYR A 112 -9.98 -3.10 -20.68
N PHE A 113 -9.34 -2.02 -21.13
CA PHE A 113 -8.71 -1.03 -20.26
C PHE A 113 -9.71 -0.35 -19.31
N VAL A 114 -10.85 0.07 -19.83
CA VAL A 114 -11.88 0.70 -18.99
C VAL A 114 -12.34 -0.27 -17.89
N ARG A 115 -12.59 -1.52 -18.24
CA ARG A 115 -12.98 -2.55 -17.24
C ARG A 115 -11.90 -2.81 -16.22
N ASP A 116 -10.62 -2.89 -16.62
CA ASP A 116 -9.49 -3.12 -15.73
C ASP A 116 -9.30 -1.94 -14.75
N ILE A 117 -9.40 -0.71 -15.25
CA ILE A 117 -9.33 0.50 -14.42
C ILE A 117 -10.46 0.53 -13.38
N LEU A 118 -11.68 0.22 -13.80
CA LEU A 118 -12.84 0.19 -12.90
C LEU A 118 -12.70 -0.91 -11.84
N ARG A 119 -12.22 -2.10 -12.21
CA ARG A 119 -11.92 -3.18 -11.27
C ARG A 119 -10.89 -2.78 -10.23
N LYS A 120 -9.76 -2.19 -10.66
CA LYS A 120 -8.70 -1.73 -9.76
C LYS A 120 -9.20 -0.63 -8.82
N LYS A 121 -9.99 0.31 -9.33
CA LYS A 121 -10.60 1.37 -8.53
C LYS A 121 -11.50 0.80 -7.44
N ASN A 122 -12.38 -0.15 -7.78
CA ASN A 122 -13.26 -0.80 -6.81
C ASN A 122 -12.47 -1.59 -5.75
N LEU A 123 -11.46 -2.35 -6.17
CA LEU A 123 -10.61 -3.10 -5.24
C LEU A 123 -9.89 -2.18 -4.26
N ASN A 124 -9.29 -1.10 -4.75
CA ASN A 124 -8.62 -0.11 -3.90
C ASN A 124 -9.60 0.54 -2.92
N PHE A 125 -10.81 0.87 -3.35
CA PHE A 125 -11.85 1.41 -2.49
C PHE A 125 -12.23 0.44 -1.35
N LEU A 126 -12.41 -0.85 -1.67
CA LEU A 126 -12.72 -1.88 -0.66
C LEU A 126 -11.57 -2.08 0.33
N LEU A 127 -10.31 -2.08 -0.16
CA LEU A 127 -9.13 -2.20 0.69
C LEU A 127 -8.97 -1.01 1.65
N LEU A 128 -9.20 0.21 1.16
CA LEU A 128 -9.16 1.43 1.97
C LEU A 128 -10.23 1.38 3.07
N ASN A 129 -11.47 1.09 2.72
CA ASN A 129 -12.56 0.99 3.69
C ASN A 129 -12.29 -0.09 4.75
N SER A 130 -11.79 -1.26 4.33
CA SER A 130 -11.42 -2.33 5.27
C SER A 130 -10.28 -1.91 6.21
N SER A 131 -9.29 -1.19 5.69
CA SER A 131 -8.18 -0.66 6.50
C SER A 131 -8.66 0.41 7.51
N GLU A 132 -9.54 1.32 7.07
CA GLU A 132 -10.12 2.34 7.95
C GLU A 132 -10.95 1.73 9.07
N THR A 133 -11.77 0.71 8.75
CA THR A 133 -12.56 0.00 9.76
C THR A 133 -11.66 -0.67 10.80
N LYS A 134 -10.64 -1.41 10.37
CA LYS A 134 -9.69 -2.05 11.28
C LYS A 134 -8.92 -1.04 12.15
N ASN A 135 -8.50 0.08 11.56
CA ASN A 135 -7.82 1.14 12.31
C ASN A 135 -8.74 1.74 13.38
N ARG A 136 -10.02 1.93 13.09
CA ARG A 136 -11.01 2.41 14.06
C ARG A 136 -11.19 1.42 15.21
N GLU A 137 -11.36 0.13 14.91
CA GLU A 137 -11.47 -0.93 15.93
C GLU A 137 -10.25 -0.98 16.86
N ILE A 138 -9.03 -0.83 16.29
CA ILE A 138 -7.79 -0.77 17.06
C ILE A 138 -7.78 0.47 17.96
N LEU A 139 -8.12 1.64 17.43
CA LEU A 139 -8.17 2.89 18.21
C LEU A 139 -9.20 2.82 19.34
N ASP A 140 -10.38 2.25 19.09
CA ASP A 140 -11.40 2.06 20.11
C ASP A 140 -10.90 1.13 21.23
N SER A 141 -10.19 0.07 20.87
CA SER A 141 -9.58 -0.86 21.84
C SER A 141 -8.50 -0.17 22.69
N ILE A 142 -7.65 0.67 22.08
CA ILE A 142 -6.63 1.45 22.79
C ILE A 142 -7.28 2.51 23.72
N GLN A 143 -8.36 3.14 23.27
CA GLN A 143 -9.10 4.08 24.12
C GLN A 143 -9.76 3.37 25.32
N TYR A 144 -10.22 2.14 25.13
CA TYR A 144 -10.70 1.33 26.24
C TYR A 144 -9.58 0.98 27.23
N ALA A 145 -8.40 0.57 26.73
CA ALA A 145 -7.22 0.36 27.56
C ALA A 145 -6.82 1.61 28.35
N LYS A 146 -6.94 2.83 27.75
CA LYS A 146 -6.73 4.09 28.46
C LYS A 146 -7.70 4.28 29.64
N ARG A 147 -8.96 3.90 29.49
CA ARG A 147 -9.93 3.97 30.59
C ARG A 147 -9.53 3.06 31.75
N ILE A 148 -9.05 1.85 31.45
CA ILE A 148 -8.54 0.93 32.46
C ILE A 148 -7.31 1.52 33.15
N GLN A 149 -6.35 2.04 32.40
CA GLN A 149 -5.15 2.66 32.96
C GLN A 149 -5.48 3.88 33.84
N ASN A 150 -6.39 4.73 33.40
CA ASN A 150 -6.84 5.86 34.21
C ASN A 150 -7.55 5.43 35.52
N ALA A 151 -8.22 4.29 35.51
CA ALA A 151 -8.92 3.79 36.68
C ALA A 151 -7.96 3.29 37.80
N ILE A 152 -6.73 2.93 37.45
CA ILE A 152 -5.71 2.49 38.42
C ILE A 152 -4.86 3.64 38.95
N MET A 153 -4.89 4.81 38.29
CA MET A 153 -4.17 6.01 38.74
C MET A 153 -4.98 6.77 39.77
N PRO A 154 -4.33 7.52 40.68
CA PRO A 154 -5.00 8.39 41.62
C PRO A 154 -5.88 9.42 40.93
N SER A 155 -7.13 9.57 41.39
CA SER A 155 -8.04 10.57 40.85
C SER A 155 -7.63 11.97 41.28
N GLU A 156 -8.01 13.01 40.52
CA GLU A 156 -7.78 14.42 40.90
C GLU A 156 -8.34 14.73 42.30
N LYS A 157 -9.46 14.13 42.67
CA LYS A 157 -10.03 14.29 44.00
C LYS A 157 -9.11 13.74 45.09
N GLN A 158 -8.51 12.58 44.88
CA GLN A 158 -7.54 12.02 45.82
C GLN A 158 -6.25 12.84 45.88
N LEU A 159 -5.76 13.34 44.76
CA LEU A 159 -4.61 14.22 44.70
C LEU A 159 -4.86 15.49 45.52
N ASN A 160 -5.95 16.19 45.28
CA ASN A 160 -6.30 17.42 45.99
C ASN A 160 -6.53 17.23 47.50
N GLN A 161 -7.02 16.04 47.88
CA GLN A 161 -7.21 15.72 49.31
C GLN A 161 -5.89 15.41 50.04
N LEU A 162 -4.99 14.67 49.40
CA LEU A 162 -3.76 14.16 50.00
C LEU A 162 -2.60 15.15 49.82
N ILE A 163 -2.63 15.95 48.76
CA ILE A 163 -1.57 16.92 48.42
C ILE A 163 -2.23 18.25 48.00
N PRO A 164 -2.82 19.03 48.96
CA PRO A 164 -3.62 20.21 48.64
C PRO A 164 -2.88 21.29 47.85
N ASN A 165 -1.55 21.39 48.03
CA ASN A 165 -0.68 22.37 47.37
C ASN A 165 0.23 21.76 46.32
N GLY A 166 -0.09 20.53 45.82
CA GLY A 166 0.66 19.81 44.82
C GLY A 166 -0.04 19.81 43.47
N PHE A 167 0.71 19.49 42.46
CA PHE A 167 0.18 19.22 41.14
C PHE A 167 0.92 18.01 40.50
N VAL A 168 0.26 17.35 39.56
CA VAL A 168 0.87 16.31 38.73
C VAL A 168 0.89 16.83 37.31
N PHE A 169 2.10 16.87 36.72
CA PHE A 169 2.27 17.07 35.27
C PHE A 169 2.48 15.71 34.62
N TYR A 170 1.49 15.26 33.82
CA TYR A 170 1.49 13.97 33.17
C TYR A 170 1.09 14.11 31.70
N GLN A 171 2.07 13.93 30.82
CA GLN A 171 1.87 14.07 29.36
C GLN A 171 2.46 12.86 28.64
N PRO A 172 1.68 11.79 28.46
CA PRO A 172 2.12 10.61 27.75
C PRO A 172 2.35 10.89 26.26
N LYS A 173 3.29 10.19 25.66
CA LYS A 173 3.59 10.25 24.22
C LYS A 173 2.46 9.68 23.37
N ASP A 174 1.88 8.56 23.79
CA ASP A 174 0.84 7.83 23.10
C ASP A 174 -0.50 7.92 23.86
N ILE A 175 -1.54 7.27 23.34
CA ILE A 175 -2.87 7.24 23.97
C ILE A 175 -2.80 6.63 25.37
N VAL A 176 -1.97 5.58 25.55
CA VAL A 176 -1.65 4.93 26.81
C VAL A 176 -0.14 4.96 27.04
N ALA A 177 0.33 4.86 28.28
CA ALA A 177 1.73 5.09 28.65
C ALA A 177 2.32 3.98 29.50
N GLY A 178 3.65 3.83 29.44
CA GLY A 178 4.43 3.04 30.39
C GLY A 178 4.53 3.75 31.75
N ASP A 179 4.78 5.04 31.72
CA ASP A 179 4.92 5.85 32.90
C ASP A 179 3.60 6.01 33.64
N PHE A 180 3.67 6.07 34.97
CA PHE A 180 2.53 6.37 35.82
C PHE A 180 2.98 6.97 37.16
N TYR A 181 2.07 7.60 37.84
CA TYR A 181 2.25 8.04 39.22
C TYR A 181 1.36 7.23 40.15
N TRP A 182 1.88 6.96 41.34
CA TRP A 182 1.21 6.15 42.35
C TRP A 182 1.13 6.94 43.65
N LEU A 183 -0.03 6.95 44.28
CA LEU A 183 -0.29 7.65 45.51
C LEU A 183 -1.16 6.78 46.41
N ASN A 184 -0.72 6.59 47.66
CA ASN A 184 -1.46 5.82 48.62
C ASN A 184 -1.25 6.36 50.02
N GLN A 185 -2.23 6.21 50.89
CA GLN A 185 -2.14 6.56 52.30
C GLN A 185 -2.33 5.31 53.15
N LYS A 186 -1.47 5.15 54.15
CA LYS A 186 -1.60 4.09 55.13
C LYS A 186 -1.17 4.62 56.49
N ASP A 187 -2.01 4.38 57.49
CA ASP A 187 -1.86 4.97 58.83
C ASP A 187 -1.75 6.50 58.67
N ASN A 188 -0.75 7.12 59.21
CA ASN A 188 -0.53 8.56 59.10
C ASN A 188 0.53 8.91 58.04
N ASN A 189 0.94 7.98 57.21
CA ASN A 189 1.98 8.15 56.19
C ASN A 189 1.39 8.22 54.78
N LEU A 190 1.93 9.16 53.98
CA LEU A 190 1.63 9.31 52.56
C LEU A 190 2.77 8.68 51.76
N TYR A 191 2.42 7.80 50.82
CA TYR A 191 3.35 7.12 49.93
C TYR A 191 3.14 7.65 48.51
N ILE A 192 4.22 8.10 47.88
CA ILE A 192 4.21 8.67 46.53
C ILE A 192 5.32 7.96 45.70
N ALA A 193 5.00 7.59 44.47
CA ALA A 193 6.00 7.11 43.52
C ALA A 193 5.73 7.68 42.13
N ALA A 194 6.81 8.07 41.44
CA ALA A 194 6.85 8.26 39.99
C ALA A 194 7.50 7.03 39.40
N CYS A 195 6.80 6.37 38.48
CA CYS A 195 7.19 5.08 37.92
C CYS A 195 7.39 5.22 36.41
N ASP A 196 8.56 4.81 35.95
CA ASP A 196 8.94 4.73 34.54
C ASP A 196 9.06 3.25 34.18
N CYS A 197 8.13 2.74 33.35
CA CYS A 197 8.14 1.36 32.88
C CYS A 197 8.76 1.27 31.49
N THR A 198 9.46 0.19 31.23
CA THR A 198 10.04 -0.09 29.91
C THR A 198 8.99 -0.17 28.81
N GLY A 199 9.23 0.53 27.69
CA GLY A 199 8.35 0.57 26.55
C GLY A 199 7.30 1.68 26.59
N HIS A 200 6.64 1.91 25.48
CA HIS A 200 5.59 2.91 25.31
C HIS A 200 4.36 2.32 24.63
N GLY A 201 3.27 3.06 24.59
CA GLY A 201 2.01 2.58 24.03
C GLY A 201 1.43 1.41 24.81
N VAL A 202 0.77 0.46 24.14
CA VAL A 202 0.05 -0.65 24.78
C VAL A 202 0.96 -1.57 25.60
N PRO A 203 2.13 -2.01 25.11
CA PRO A 203 3.03 -2.86 25.93
C PRO A 203 3.45 -2.16 27.23
N GLY A 204 3.89 -0.91 27.17
CA GLY A 204 4.26 -0.16 28.37
C GLY A 204 3.09 0.02 29.35
N ALA A 205 1.89 0.27 28.83
CA ALA A 205 0.68 0.39 29.64
C ALA A 205 0.34 -0.90 30.40
N LEU A 206 0.52 -2.05 29.79
CA LEU A 206 0.31 -3.34 30.47
C LEU A 206 1.33 -3.55 31.60
N VAL A 207 2.59 -3.23 31.37
CA VAL A 207 3.63 -3.26 32.42
C VAL A 207 3.26 -2.31 33.55
N SER A 208 2.80 -1.10 33.26
CA SER A 208 2.39 -0.13 34.30
C SER A 208 1.24 -0.66 35.18
N VAL A 209 0.28 -1.38 34.59
CA VAL A 209 -0.81 -2.03 35.35
C VAL A 209 -0.28 -3.06 36.31
N VAL A 210 0.65 -3.93 35.86
CA VAL A 210 1.28 -4.97 36.70
C VAL A 210 2.07 -4.32 37.82
N CYS A 211 2.88 -3.31 37.52
CA CYS A 211 3.68 -2.59 38.53
C CYS A 211 2.80 -1.87 39.56
N ASN A 212 1.70 -1.21 39.12
CA ASN A 212 0.76 -0.58 40.02
C ASN A 212 0.08 -1.60 40.97
N ALA A 213 -0.34 -2.75 40.45
CA ALA A 213 -0.90 -3.82 41.24
C ALA A 213 0.11 -4.35 42.29
N ALA A 214 1.36 -4.55 41.87
CA ALA A 214 2.43 -5.01 42.77
C ALA A 214 2.72 -4.02 43.91
N LEU A 215 2.80 -2.71 43.61
CA LEU A 215 2.95 -1.65 44.63
C LEU A 215 1.78 -1.66 45.64
N ASN A 216 0.55 -1.79 45.14
CA ASN A 216 -0.62 -1.87 46.00
C ASN A 216 -0.58 -3.10 46.89
N ARG A 217 -0.18 -4.28 46.38
CA ARG A 217 -0.06 -5.51 47.13
C ARG A 217 1.04 -5.41 48.21
N ALA A 218 2.21 -4.85 47.85
CA ALA A 218 3.32 -4.65 48.79
C ALA A 218 2.90 -3.82 50.02
N LEU A 219 2.18 -2.71 49.76
CA LEU A 219 1.72 -1.83 50.83
C LEU A 219 0.54 -2.38 51.63
N LYS A 220 -0.47 -2.95 50.96
CA LYS A 220 -1.77 -3.30 51.58
C LYS A 220 -1.81 -4.74 52.10
N GLU A 221 -1.33 -5.71 51.30
CA GLU A 221 -1.38 -7.12 51.66
C GLU A 221 -0.19 -7.53 52.53
N PHE A 222 1.05 -7.16 52.09
CA PHE A 222 2.28 -7.46 52.85
C PHE A 222 2.53 -6.47 53.99
N LYS A 223 1.70 -5.40 54.08
CA LYS A 223 1.73 -4.41 55.13
C LYS A 223 3.09 -3.73 55.30
N LEU A 224 3.92 -3.69 54.30
CA LEU A 224 5.23 -3.03 54.30
C LEU A 224 5.05 -1.51 54.38
N THR A 225 5.93 -0.86 55.14
CA THR A 225 5.87 0.58 55.37
C THR A 225 7.17 1.31 55.02
N LYS A 226 8.27 0.59 54.89
CA LYS A 226 9.51 1.20 54.48
C LYS A 226 9.63 1.18 52.93
N PRO A 227 9.94 2.33 52.30
CA PRO A 227 9.99 2.43 50.86
C PRO A 227 10.87 1.39 50.16
N GLY A 228 12.07 1.11 50.70
CA GLY A 228 12.96 0.06 50.15
C GLY A 228 12.33 -1.33 50.17
N GLU A 229 11.74 -1.74 51.29
CA GLU A 229 11.06 -3.04 51.43
C GLU A 229 9.84 -3.14 50.47
N ILE A 230 9.12 -2.03 50.23
CA ILE A 230 8.02 -1.93 49.26
C ILE A 230 8.56 -2.17 47.86
N LEU A 231 9.67 -1.51 47.46
CA LEU A 231 10.28 -1.67 46.15
C LEU A 231 10.84 -3.06 45.92
N ASP A 232 11.52 -3.64 46.91
CA ASP A 232 12.05 -5.02 46.83
C ASP A 232 10.92 -6.03 46.62
N LYS A 233 9.82 -5.88 47.37
CA LYS A 233 8.66 -6.77 47.24
C LYS A 233 7.91 -6.54 45.91
N THR A 234 7.84 -5.30 45.46
CA THR A 234 7.27 -4.98 44.16
C THR A 234 8.04 -5.67 43.03
N ARG A 235 9.39 -5.59 43.08
CA ARG A 235 10.24 -6.27 42.10
C ARG A 235 10.01 -7.80 42.12
N GLU A 236 9.99 -8.42 43.29
CA GLU A 236 9.73 -9.86 43.43
C GLU A 236 8.39 -10.25 42.78
N LEU A 237 7.32 -9.50 43.09
CA LEU A 237 5.98 -9.76 42.56
C LEU A 237 5.92 -9.58 41.04
N VAL A 238 6.54 -8.56 40.50
CA VAL A 238 6.58 -8.28 39.06
C VAL A 238 7.34 -9.41 38.33
N LEU A 239 8.51 -9.81 38.83
CA LEU A 239 9.28 -10.92 38.25
C LEU A 239 8.48 -12.22 38.24
N THR A 240 7.84 -12.55 39.37
CA THR A 240 7.02 -13.78 39.47
C THR A 240 5.83 -13.78 38.48
N GLU A 241 5.20 -12.63 38.21
CA GLU A 241 4.12 -12.57 37.27
C GLU A 241 4.59 -12.72 35.80
N PHE A 242 5.78 -12.22 35.47
CA PHE A 242 6.37 -12.38 34.15
C PHE A 242 6.96 -13.79 33.92
N GLU A 243 7.59 -14.38 34.91
CA GLU A 243 8.13 -15.75 34.82
C GLU A 243 7.03 -16.77 34.51
N LYS A 244 5.85 -16.65 35.12
CA LYS A 244 4.69 -17.50 34.80
C LYS A 244 4.26 -17.48 33.34
N SER A 245 4.48 -16.38 32.67
CA SER A 245 4.09 -16.23 31.26
C SER A 245 5.10 -16.87 30.29
N GLU A 246 6.34 -17.11 30.71
CA GLU A 246 7.35 -17.77 29.88
C GLU A 246 7.23 -19.31 29.94
N ASP A 247 6.67 -19.85 31.02
CA ASP A 247 6.49 -21.31 31.20
C ASP A 247 5.25 -21.85 30.45
N GLU A 248 4.35 -20.97 29.93
CA GLU A 248 3.12 -21.34 29.21
C GLU A 248 3.23 -21.24 27.68
N VAL A 249 4.39 -20.90 27.11
CA VAL A 249 4.67 -20.76 25.67
C VAL A 249 5.59 -21.87 25.21
#